data_383658b80f285d2cb63ffc3ba4cd7bad
#
_entry.id   383658b80f285d2cb63ffc3ba4cd7bad
#
_cell.length_a   1.000
_cell.length_b   1.000
_cell.length_c   1.000
_cell.angle_alpha   90.00
_cell.angle_beta   90.00
_cell.angle_gamma   90.00
#
_symmetry.space_group_name_H-M   'P 1'
#
loop_
_entity.id
_entity.type
_entity.pdbx_description
1 polymer ?
#
loop_
_entity_poly.entity_id
_entity_poly.type
_entity_poly.pdbx_seq_one_letter_code
_entity_poly.pdbx_strand_id
1 'polypeptide(L)'
;GFCFCGSAKRGNTELIAVSLNSGEDQRFTDVTKLLDYGFANYRTYTAKKGGKALEEVKVRRGDLHSVEAGLTQDLDLTLAKKDKGEGITTEVKLSEEKLTAPVKKGVQVGTVTAYDKNHKKLAEAKLVTLESAKKGGILSYIGIADEDRGVFLVGLLIAVVLVILILLILRRMRRKKRARRKAQRNRAIRRRAREREKDPFN
;
A
#
# COMPACT_ATOMS: atom_id res chain seq x y z
N GLY A 1 -6.53 -52.77 -23.99
CA GLY A 1 -5.23 -52.15 -23.76
C GLY A 1 -5.08 -51.65 -22.34
N PHE A 2 -3.86 -51.40 -21.94
CA PHE A 2 -3.53 -50.91 -20.60
C PHE A 2 -3.36 -49.40 -20.60
N CYS A 3 -3.69 -48.73 -19.46
CA CYS A 3 -3.49 -47.29 -19.27
C CYS A 3 -2.49 -47.06 -18.13
N PHE A 4 -1.70 -46.01 -18.26
CA PHE A 4 -0.79 -45.58 -17.21
C PHE A 4 -0.68 -44.09 -17.16
N CYS A 5 -0.68 -43.51 -15.96
CA CYS A 5 -0.43 -42.10 -15.72
C CYS A 5 0.79 -41.98 -14.81
N GLY A 6 1.77 -41.21 -15.23
CA GLY A 6 2.98 -40.92 -14.45
C GLY A 6 3.28 -39.45 -14.39
N SER A 7 3.86 -38.98 -13.29
CA SER A 7 4.37 -37.64 -13.14
C SER A 7 5.86 -37.67 -12.80
N ALA A 8 6.58 -36.62 -13.23
CA ALA A 8 7.97 -36.47 -12.87
C ALA A 8 8.31 -34.97 -12.76
N LYS A 9 9.27 -34.63 -11.89
CA LYS A 9 9.76 -33.26 -11.66
C LYS A 9 11.25 -33.16 -11.87
N ARG A 10 11.67 -32.17 -12.66
CA ARG A 10 13.08 -31.78 -12.83
C ARG A 10 13.23 -30.27 -12.60
N GLY A 11 13.88 -29.86 -11.50
CA GLY A 11 13.91 -28.45 -11.06
C GLY A 11 12.49 -27.95 -10.76
N ASN A 12 12.10 -26.83 -11.37
CA ASN A 12 10.74 -26.26 -11.25
C ASN A 12 9.74 -26.81 -12.27
N THR A 13 10.19 -27.65 -13.21
CA THR A 13 9.29 -28.22 -14.22
C THR A 13 8.72 -29.54 -13.72
N GLU A 14 7.42 -29.61 -13.63
CA GLU A 14 6.66 -30.82 -13.31
C GLU A 14 5.77 -31.17 -14.51
N LEU A 15 5.82 -32.43 -14.95
CA LEU A 15 5.10 -32.92 -16.11
C LEU A 15 4.29 -34.15 -15.73
N ILE A 16 3.14 -34.27 -16.34
CA ILE A 16 2.27 -35.44 -16.23
C ILE A 16 2.13 -36.02 -17.64
N ALA A 17 2.32 -37.30 -17.77
CA ALA A 17 2.11 -38.04 -19.02
C ALA A 17 1.12 -39.16 -18.82
N VAL A 18 0.23 -39.34 -19.79
CA VAL A 18 -0.81 -40.37 -19.77
C VAL A 18 -0.68 -41.20 -21.04
N SER A 19 -0.59 -42.50 -20.88
CA SER A 19 -0.69 -43.50 -21.97
C SER A 19 -2.00 -44.26 -21.86
N LEU A 20 -2.74 -44.32 -22.96
CA LEU A 20 -4.02 -45.01 -23.06
C LEU A 20 -3.93 -46.09 -24.12
N ASN A 21 -4.54 -47.26 -23.85
CA ASN A 21 -4.62 -48.41 -24.77
C ASN A 21 -3.27 -48.92 -25.27
N SER A 22 -2.25 -48.89 -24.40
CA SER A 22 -0.89 -49.38 -24.69
C SER A 22 -0.77 -50.90 -24.37
N GLY A 23 0.36 -51.47 -24.77
CA GLY A 23 0.73 -52.85 -24.36
C GLY A 23 1.08 -52.88 -22.87
N GLU A 24 1.06 -54.11 -22.29
CA GLU A 24 1.24 -54.30 -20.84
C GLU A 24 2.52 -53.69 -20.29
N ASP A 25 3.66 -53.93 -20.89
CA ASP A 25 4.93 -53.35 -20.49
C ASP A 25 5.21 -52.03 -21.20
N GLN A 26 4.59 -51.83 -22.35
CA GLN A 26 4.84 -50.69 -23.23
C GLN A 26 4.33 -49.36 -22.63
N ARG A 27 3.25 -49.40 -21.80
CA ARG A 27 2.71 -48.23 -21.12
C ARG A 27 3.72 -47.46 -20.29
N PHE A 28 4.65 -48.16 -19.63
CA PHE A 28 5.68 -47.55 -18.81
C PHE A 28 6.75 -46.88 -19.69
N THR A 29 7.17 -47.58 -20.74
CA THR A 29 8.14 -47.04 -21.71
C THR A 29 7.58 -45.83 -22.45
N ASP A 30 6.31 -45.85 -22.83
CA ASP A 30 5.63 -44.74 -23.52
C ASP A 30 5.57 -43.49 -22.64
N VAL A 31 5.15 -43.66 -21.36
CA VAL A 31 5.11 -42.52 -20.41
C VAL A 31 6.51 -41.96 -20.14
N THR A 32 7.53 -42.82 -20.02
CA THR A 32 8.92 -42.40 -19.85
C THR A 32 9.40 -41.56 -21.06
N LYS A 33 9.14 -42.06 -22.29
CA LYS A 33 9.50 -41.32 -23.51
C LYS A 33 8.79 -39.96 -23.61
N LEU A 34 7.48 -39.89 -23.23
CA LEU A 34 6.73 -38.65 -23.22
C LEU A 34 7.28 -37.66 -22.21
N LEU A 35 7.63 -38.11 -21.00
CA LEU A 35 8.24 -37.26 -19.98
C LEU A 35 9.61 -36.77 -20.42
N ASP A 36 10.47 -37.62 -20.99
CA ASP A 36 11.79 -37.23 -21.51
C ASP A 36 11.65 -36.23 -22.67
N TYR A 37 10.72 -36.43 -23.61
CA TYR A 37 10.41 -35.46 -24.63
C TYR A 37 9.97 -34.11 -24.03
N GLY A 38 9.08 -34.14 -23.01
CA GLY A 38 8.62 -32.96 -22.30
C GLY A 38 9.78 -32.21 -21.66
N PHE A 39 10.64 -32.88 -20.90
CA PHE A 39 11.80 -32.27 -20.26
C PHE A 39 12.88 -31.80 -21.25
N ALA A 40 13.00 -32.44 -22.42
CA ALA A 40 13.90 -31.99 -23.46
C ALA A 40 13.46 -30.67 -24.09
N ASN A 41 12.16 -30.48 -24.29
CA ASN A 41 11.61 -29.38 -25.08
C ASN A 41 10.98 -28.25 -24.26
N TYR A 42 10.56 -28.48 -23.01
CA TYR A 42 9.85 -27.51 -22.18
C TYR A 42 10.62 -27.20 -20.89
N ARG A 43 10.38 -26.02 -20.35
CA ARG A 43 10.92 -25.57 -19.07
C ARG A 43 9.94 -24.61 -18.40
N THR A 44 9.83 -24.68 -17.08
CA THR A 44 9.05 -23.76 -16.27
C THR A 44 9.90 -22.55 -15.88
N TYR A 45 9.34 -21.38 -16.14
CA TYR A 45 9.87 -20.06 -15.78
C TYR A 45 8.95 -19.41 -14.76
N THR A 46 9.51 -18.85 -13.71
CA THR A 46 8.75 -18.08 -12.72
C THR A 46 8.62 -16.63 -13.19
N ALA A 47 7.43 -16.23 -13.62
CA ALA A 47 7.14 -14.87 -14.08
C ALA A 47 7.06 -13.88 -12.90
N LYS A 48 6.44 -14.30 -11.79
CA LYS A 48 6.40 -13.53 -10.52
C LYS A 48 6.45 -14.47 -9.33
N LYS A 49 7.18 -14.05 -8.29
CA LYS A 49 7.27 -14.83 -7.04
C LYS A 49 6.09 -14.54 -6.12
N GLY A 50 5.57 -15.59 -5.53
CA GLY A 50 4.57 -15.50 -4.47
C GLY A 50 5.15 -14.96 -3.14
N GLY A 51 4.27 -14.55 -2.25
CA GLY A 51 4.63 -14.05 -0.93
C GLY A 51 5.33 -12.69 -0.90
N LYS A 52 5.49 -12.02 -2.07
CA LYS A 52 6.04 -10.67 -2.17
C LYS A 52 4.96 -9.68 -2.54
N ALA A 53 5.06 -8.48 -1.96
CA ALA A 53 4.22 -7.35 -2.35
C ALA A 53 4.47 -6.99 -3.82
N LEU A 54 3.40 -6.83 -4.57
CA LEU A 54 3.40 -6.39 -5.95
C LEU A 54 2.73 -5.03 -6.11
N GLU A 55 1.71 -4.78 -5.29
CA GLU A 55 0.92 -3.54 -5.27
C GLU A 55 0.51 -3.21 -3.84
N GLU A 56 0.19 -1.94 -3.62
CA GLU A 56 -0.32 -1.41 -2.37
C GLU A 56 -1.76 -0.92 -2.58
N VAL A 57 -2.70 -1.47 -1.81
CA VAL A 57 -4.12 -1.16 -1.94
C VAL A 57 -4.57 -0.32 -0.75
N LYS A 58 -5.12 0.86 -1.02
CA LYS A 58 -5.59 1.79 0.01
C LYS A 58 -6.76 1.23 0.79
N VAL A 59 -6.76 1.43 2.12
CA VAL A 59 -7.82 1.00 3.03
C VAL A 59 -8.49 2.21 3.67
N ARG A 60 -9.81 2.27 3.55
CA ARG A 60 -10.64 3.30 4.18
C ARG A 60 -11.11 2.81 5.54
N ARG A 61 -11.12 3.70 6.55
CA ARG A 61 -11.58 3.43 7.92
C ARG A 61 -10.82 2.27 8.60
N GLY A 62 -9.56 2.03 8.18
CA GLY A 62 -8.69 1.02 8.74
C GLY A 62 -7.77 1.59 9.84
N ASP A 63 -7.16 0.67 10.58
CA ASP A 63 -6.01 0.94 11.45
C ASP A 63 -4.75 1.23 10.63
N LEU A 64 -4.69 0.72 9.38
CA LEU A 64 -3.66 0.96 8.39
C LEU A 64 -4.22 1.80 7.23
N HIS A 65 -3.37 2.63 6.60
CA HIS A 65 -3.72 3.39 5.40
C HIS A 65 -3.87 2.53 4.15
N SER A 66 -3.07 1.48 4.09
CA SER A 66 -2.98 0.57 2.95
C SER A 66 -2.58 -0.81 3.42
N VAL A 67 -2.77 -1.79 2.57
CA VAL A 67 -2.34 -3.17 2.75
C VAL A 67 -1.58 -3.63 1.51
N GLU A 68 -0.54 -4.41 1.75
CA GLU A 68 0.20 -5.03 0.66
C GLU A 68 -0.64 -6.12 -0.01
N ALA A 69 -0.59 -6.15 -1.34
CA ALA A 69 -1.20 -7.17 -2.17
C ALA A 69 -0.16 -7.89 -3.01
N GLY A 70 -0.29 -9.19 -3.13
CA GLY A 70 0.65 -10.05 -3.86
C GLY A 70 0.03 -11.39 -4.23
N LEU A 71 0.87 -12.28 -4.76
CA LEU A 71 0.48 -13.64 -5.09
C LEU A 71 0.69 -14.55 -3.87
N THR A 72 -0.17 -15.55 -3.68
CA THR A 72 0.03 -16.57 -2.65
C THR A 72 1.09 -17.59 -3.03
N GLN A 73 1.23 -17.86 -4.34
CA GLN A 73 2.17 -18.80 -4.92
C GLN A 73 2.87 -18.18 -6.12
N ASP A 74 3.98 -18.77 -6.53
CA ASP A 74 4.70 -18.35 -7.73
C ASP A 74 3.79 -18.43 -8.96
N LEU A 75 3.86 -17.45 -9.84
CA LEU A 75 3.24 -17.49 -11.16
C LEU A 75 4.22 -18.14 -12.13
N ASP A 76 4.07 -19.42 -12.27
CA ASP A 76 4.93 -20.25 -13.11
C ASP A 76 4.32 -20.49 -14.49
N LEU A 77 5.18 -20.45 -15.51
CA LEU A 77 4.83 -20.60 -16.92
C LEU A 77 5.70 -21.72 -17.54
N THR A 78 5.08 -22.79 -18.00
CA THR A 78 5.80 -23.82 -18.75
C THR A 78 5.78 -23.49 -20.24
N LEU A 79 6.95 -23.13 -20.77
CA LEU A 79 7.14 -22.69 -22.15
C LEU A 79 8.14 -23.59 -22.88
N ALA A 80 8.08 -23.58 -24.21
CA ALA A 80 9.08 -24.24 -25.02
C ALA A 80 10.46 -23.62 -24.79
N LYS A 81 11.50 -24.42 -24.62
CA LYS A 81 12.86 -23.96 -24.38
C LYS A 81 13.41 -23.03 -25.46
N LYS A 82 12.92 -23.20 -26.70
CA LYS A 82 13.26 -22.32 -27.83
C LYS A 82 12.86 -20.86 -27.60
N ASP A 83 11.80 -20.63 -26.79
CA ASP A 83 11.28 -19.28 -26.51
C ASP A 83 12.05 -18.57 -25.40
N LYS A 84 13.00 -19.27 -24.73
CA LYS A 84 13.92 -18.78 -23.67
C LYS A 84 13.24 -17.99 -22.54
N GLY A 85 11.93 -17.87 -22.51
CA GLY A 85 11.19 -17.03 -21.57
C GLY A 85 11.39 -15.52 -21.78
N GLU A 86 11.97 -15.11 -22.92
CA GLU A 86 12.20 -13.71 -23.25
C GLU A 86 10.90 -13.02 -23.71
N GLY A 87 10.72 -11.75 -23.31
CA GLY A 87 9.54 -10.96 -23.66
C GLY A 87 8.26 -11.31 -22.90
N ILE A 88 8.38 -12.03 -21.77
CA ILE A 88 7.25 -12.22 -20.86
C ILE A 88 7.05 -10.92 -20.09
N THR A 89 5.86 -10.34 -20.21
CA THR A 89 5.41 -9.17 -19.45
C THR A 89 4.33 -9.57 -18.46
N THR A 90 4.27 -8.90 -17.33
CA THR A 90 3.23 -9.13 -16.32
C THR A 90 2.50 -7.85 -16.03
N GLU A 91 1.18 -7.89 -16.11
CA GLU A 91 0.29 -6.79 -15.76
C GLU A 91 -0.47 -7.10 -14.48
N VAL A 92 -0.53 -6.12 -13.59
CA VAL A 92 -1.33 -6.18 -12.37
C VAL A 92 -2.58 -5.36 -12.58
N LYS A 93 -3.74 -5.96 -12.41
CA LYS A 93 -5.03 -5.28 -12.51
C LYS A 93 -5.77 -5.37 -11.18
N LEU A 94 -5.96 -4.24 -10.52
CA LEU A 94 -6.78 -4.15 -9.32
C LEU A 94 -8.26 -4.17 -9.69
N SER A 95 -9.06 -4.89 -8.92
CA SER A 95 -10.53 -4.91 -9.05
C SER A 95 -11.14 -3.66 -8.43
N GLU A 96 -10.54 -3.17 -7.33
CA GLU A 96 -10.94 -1.96 -6.63
C GLU A 96 -9.69 -1.18 -6.22
N GLU A 97 -9.71 0.14 -6.40
CA GLU A 97 -8.61 1.03 -6.00
C GLU A 97 -8.54 1.21 -4.48
N LYS A 98 -9.64 0.99 -3.77
CA LYS A 98 -9.77 1.22 -2.33
C LYS A 98 -10.64 0.16 -1.68
N LEU A 99 -10.11 -0.44 -0.63
CA LEU A 99 -10.85 -1.36 0.22
C LEU A 99 -11.45 -0.62 1.42
N THR A 100 -12.46 -1.23 2.05
CA THR A 100 -13.03 -0.70 3.30
C THR A 100 -12.78 -1.69 4.43
N ALA A 101 -12.19 -1.23 5.52
CA ALA A 101 -11.94 -2.07 6.70
C ALA A 101 -13.23 -2.60 7.36
N PRO A 102 -13.22 -3.82 7.91
CA PRO A 102 -12.07 -4.69 8.08
C PRO A 102 -11.71 -5.49 6.82
N VAL A 103 -10.43 -5.62 6.53
CA VAL A 103 -9.89 -6.43 5.42
C VAL A 103 -9.11 -7.59 6.02
N LYS A 104 -9.38 -8.80 5.60
CA LYS A 104 -8.64 -10.00 6.03
C LYS A 104 -7.51 -10.28 5.05
N LYS A 105 -6.43 -10.93 5.53
CA LYS A 105 -5.41 -11.53 4.68
C LYS A 105 -6.02 -12.56 3.75
N GLY A 106 -5.59 -12.60 2.48
CA GLY A 106 -6.07 -13.56 1.48
C GLY A 106 -7.33 -13.12 0.72
N VAL A 107 -7.83 -11.92 0.94
CA VAL A 107 -8.95 -11.36 0.15
C VAL A 107 -8.45 -11.03 -1.25
N GLN A 108 -9.15 -11.52 -2.27
CA GLN A 108 -8.83 -11.20 -3.65
C GLN A 108 -9.12 -9.73 -3.94
N VAL A 109 -8.09 -9.02 -4.43
CA VAL A 109 -8.16 -7.56 -4.74
C VAL A 109 -7.84 -7.26 -6.19
N GLY A 110 -7.50 -8.29 -6.96
CA GLY A 110 -7.19 -8.12 -8.37
C GLY A 110 -6.70 -9.41 -9.02
N THR A 111 -6.03 -9.25 -10.14
CA THR A 111 -5.40 -10.33 -10.91
C THR A 111 -4.04 -9.88 -11.43
N VAL A 112 -3.14 -10.85 -11.56
CA VAL A 112 -1.84 -10.69 -12.22
C VAL A 112 -1.87 -11.58 -13.45
N THR A 113 -1.73 -10.97 -14.62
CA THR A 113 -1.75 -11.69 -15.91
C THR A 113 -0.37 -11.63 -16.55
N ALA A 114 0.10 -12.78 -16.99
CA ALA A 114 1.34 -12.88 -17.78
C ALA A 114 1.01 -12.97 -19.27
N TYR A 115 1.74 -12.20 -20.07
CA TYR A 115 1.62 -12.12 -21.51
C TYR A 115 2.93 -12.48 -22.20
N ASP A 116 2.84 -13.00 -23.41
CA ASP A 116 3.97 -13.15 -24.31
C ASP A 116 4.28 -11.82 -25.05
N LYS A 117 5.35 -11.84 -25.86
CA LYS A 117 5.76 -10.70 -26.71
C LYS A 117 4.69 -10.22 -27.71
N ASN A 118 3.67 -11.04 -28.01
CA ASN A 118 2.56 -10.74 -28.91
C ASN A 118 1.31 -10.34 -28.13
N HIS A 119 1.42 -10.00 -26.84
CA HIS A 119 0.29 -9.73 -25.93
C HIS A 119 -0.73 -10.87 -25.81
N LYS A 120 -0.33 -12.11 -26.12
CA LYS A 120 -1.16 -13.27 -25.86
C LYS A 120 -1.08 -13.65 -24.38
N LYS A 121 -2.23 -13.79 -23.75
CA LYS A 121 -2.33 -14.24 -22.34
C LYS A 121 -1.78 -15.65 -22.20
N LEU A 122 -0.81 -15.82 -21.32
CA LEU A 122 -0.16 -17.10 -21.00
C LEU A 122 -0.74 -17.71 -19.72
N ALA A 123 -0.86 -16.90 -18.67
CA ALA A 123 -1.44 -17.33 -17.40
C ALA A 123 -2.01 -16.15 -16.63
N GLU A 124 -2.84 -16.45 -15.66
CA GLU A 124 -3.44 -15.50 -14.73
C GLU A 124 -3.45 -16.08 -13.32
N ALA A 125 -3.12 -15.23 -12.35
CA ALA A 125 -3.18 -15.57 -10.94
C ALA A 125 -3.94 -14.50 -10.15
N LYS A 126 -4.54 -14.91 -9.03
CA LYS A 126 -5.27 -13.99 -8.14
C LYS A 126 -4.29 -13.15 -7.35
N LEU A 127 -4.48 -11.84 -7.38
CA LEU A 127 -3.81 -10.90 -6.48
C LEU A 127 -4.63 -10.83 -5.19
N VAL A 128 -3.99 -11.10 -4.05
CA VAL A 128 -4.65 -11.14 -2.74
C VAL A 128 -3.90 -10.25 -1.74
N THR A 129 -4.61 -9.81 -0.70
CA THR A 129 -4.00 -9.10 0.42
C THR A 129 -3.04 -10.02 1.19
N LEU A 130 -1.82 -9.56 1.44
CA LEU A 130 -0.79 -10.29 2.19
C LEU A 130 -0.89 -10.09 3.69
N GLU A 131 -1.59 -9.06 4.11
CA GLU A 131 -1.84 -8.69 5.51
C GLU A 131 -3.31 -8.33 5.74
N SER A 132 -3.68 -8.11 7.00
CA SER A 132 -5.04 -7.75 7.39
C SER A 132 -5.07 -6.35 7.97
N ALA A 133 -6.10 -5.57 7.63
CA ALA A 133 -6.41 -4.30 8.27
C ALA A 133 -7.69 -4.41 9.10
N LYS A 134 -7.64 -3.99 10.36
CA LYS A 134 -8.79 -3.94 11.26
C LYS A 134 -9.54 -2.62 11.09
N LYS A 135 -10.73 -2.53 11.66
CA LYS A 135 -11.42 -1.24 11.81
C LYS A 135 -10.54 -0.30 12.65
N GLY A 136 -10.23 0.85 12.12
CA GLY A 136 -9.55 1.92 12.85
C GLY A 136 -10.45 2.62 13.84
N GLY A 137 -9.84 3.42 14.73
CA GLY A 137 -10.54 4.24 15.71
C GLY A 137 -11.33 5.40 15.11
N ILE A 138 -11.85 6.28 15.97
CA ILE A 138 -12.70 7.44 15.54
C ILE A 138 -11.96 8.32 14.53
N LEU A 139 -10.64 8.49 14.66
CA LEU A 139 -9.84 9.29 13.74
C LEU A 139 -9.73 8.71 12.33
N SER A 140 -9.87 7.40 12.16
CA SER A 140 -9.85 6.75 10.85
C SER A 140 -11.05 7.13 9.98
N TYR A 141 -12.15 7.59 10.57
CA TYR A 141 -13.32 8.11 9.83
C TYR A 141 -13.05 9.45 9.15
N ILE A 142 -12.10 10.24 9.66
CA ILE A 142 -11.62 11.50 9.06
C ILE A 142 -10.34 11.31 8.26
N GLY A 143 -9.96 10.05 7.97
CA GLY A 143 -8.84 9.73 7.10
C GLY A 143 -7.47 9.63 7.80
N ILE A 144 -7.43 9.63 9.15
CA ILE A 144 -6.21 9.43 9.93
C ILE A 144 -6.19 7.99 10.41
N ALA A 145 -5.28 7.17 9.87
CA ALA A 145 -5.11 5.79 10.34
C ALA A 145 -4.54 5.76 11.76
N ASP A 146 -4.76 4.66 12.47
CA ASP A 146 -4.28 4.54 13.85
C ASP A 146 -2.74 4.53 13.94
N GLU A 147 -2.05 4.12 12.89
CA GLU A 147 -0.59 4.19 12.79
C GLU A 147 -0.05 5.63 12.87
N ASP A 148 -0.77 6.63 12.33
CA ASP A 148 -0.38 8.03 12.35
C ASP A 148 -0.90 8.81 13.55
N ARG A 149 -1.68 8.18 14.42
CA ARG A 149 -2.32 8.80 15.57
C ARG A 149 -1.32 9.53 16.48
N GLY A 150 -0.14 8.95 16.68
CA GLY A 150 0.93 9.55 17.49
C GLY A 150 1.43 10.87 16.90
N VAL A 151 1.72 10.87 15.61
CA VAL A 151 2.22 12.06 14.89
C VAL A 151 1.16 13.16 14.86
N PHE A 152 -0.11 12.80 14.62
CA PHE A 152 -1.24 13.73 14.65
C PHE A 152 -1.41 14.39 16.00
N LEU A 153 -1.37 13.63 17.12
CA LEU A 153 -1.51 14.16 18.47
C LEU A 153 -0.37 15.11 18.84
N VAL A 154 0.88 14.80 18.47
CA VAL A 154 2.03 15.68 18.66
C VAL A 154 1.87 16.98 17.85
N GLY A 155 1.46 16.90 16.59
CA GLY A 155 1.18 18.06 15.75
C GLY A 155 0.09 18.96 16.33
N LEU A 156 -1.00 18.37 16.83
CA LEU A 156 -2.09 19.08 17.49
C LEU A 156 -1.61 19.81 18.76
N LEU A 157 -0.80 19.14 19.58
CA LEU A 157 -0.23 19.73 20.81
C LEU A 157 0.66 20.93 20.47
N ILE A 158 1.51 20.83 19.46
CA ILE A 158 2.34 21.94 19.00
C ILE A 158 1.47 23.12 18.54
N ALA A 159 0.43 22.84 17.75
CA ALA A 159 -0.50 23.87 17.28
C ALA A 159 -1.18 24.61 18.44
N VAL A 160 -1.66 23.87 19.46
CA VAL A 160 -2.27 24.45 20.68
C VAL A 160 -1.28 25.34 21.43
N VAL A 161 -0.03 24.88 21.60
CA VAL A 161 1.02 25.69 22.26
C VAL A 161 1.29 26.98 21.48
N LEU A 162 1.39 26.91 20.16
CA LEU A 162 1.58 28.10 19.32
C LEU A 162 0.43 29.10 19.45
N VAL A 163 -0.83 28.61 19.44
CA VAL A 163 -2.01 29.47 19.65
C VAL A 163 -1.95 30.17 21.01
N ILE A 164 -1.61 29.44 22.07
CA ILE A 164 -1.46 30.00 23.43
C ILE A 164 -0.37 31.08 23.44
N LEU A 165 0.78 30.82 22.83
CA LEU A 165 1.87 31.80 22.73
C LEU A 165 1.43 33.08 21.98
N ILE A 166 0.75 32.94 20.85
CA ILE A 166 0.20 34.05 20.09
C ILE A 166 -0.78 34.85 20.97
N LEU A 167 -1.69 34.21 21.65
CA LEU A 167 -2.65 34.88 22.55
C LEU A 167 -1.93 35.63 23.69
N LEU A 168 -0.88 35.06 24.27
CA LEU A 168 -0.07 35.72 25.30
C LEU A 168 0.65 36.94 24.75
N ILE A 169 1.24 36.88 23.56
CA ILE A 169 1.89 37.99 22.90
C ILE A 169 0.87 39.12 22.63
N LEU A 170 -0.31 38.74 22.08
CA LEU A 170 -1.37 39.73 21.82
C LEU A 170 -1.86 40.40 23.12
N ARG A 171 -2.01 39.64 24.21
CA ARG A 171 -2.37 40.18 25.54
C ARG A 171 -1.29 41.14 26.05
N ARG A 172 0.02 40.79 25.92
CA ARG A 172 1.13 41.68 26.29
C ARG A 172 1.12 42.96 25.47
N MET A 173 0.91 42.89 24.15
CA MET A 173 0.84 44.06 23.27
C MET A 173 -0.36 44.95 23.64
N ARG A 174 -1.54 44.38 23.90
CA ARG A 174 -2.72 45.12 24.34
C ARG A 174 -2.48 45.85 25.69
N ARG A 175 -1.82 45.15 26.65
CA ARG A 175 -1.45 45.76 27.96
C ARG A 175 -0.47 46.91 27.79
N LYS A 176 0.60 46.77 26.97
CA LYS A 176 1.55 47.84 26.67
C LYS A 176 0.86 49.02 25.99
N LYS A 177 -0.07 48.77 25.04
CA LYS A 177 -0.82 49.84 24.34
C LYS A 177 -1.73 50.63 25.31
N ARG A 178 -2.42 49.90 26.25
CA ARG A 178 -3.22 50.55 27.29
C ARG A 178 -2.36 51.36 28.26
N ALA A 179 -1.22 50.85 28.70
CA ALA A 179 -0.29 51.58 29.57
C ALA A 179 0.24 52.85 28.89
N ARG A 180 0.63 52.79 27.63
CA ARG A 180 1.09 53.96 26.86
C ARG A 180 -0.02 55.05 26.75
N ARG A 181 -1.26 54.65 26.44
CA ARG A 181 -2.40 55.57 26.39
C ARG A 181 -2.67 56.20 27.75
N LYS A 182 -2.61 55.46 28.86
CA LYS A 182 -2.77 56.00 30.22
C LYS A 182 -1.65 56.98 30.57
N ALA A 183 -0.40 56.66 30.23
CA ALA A 183 0.73 57.56 30.45
C ALA A 183 0.63 58.87 29.64
N GLN A 184 0.20 58.79 28.37
CA GLN A 184 -0.05 60.01 27.56
C GLN A 184 -1.18 60.87 28.17
N ARG A 185 -2.27 60.26 28.60
CA ARG A 185 -3.37 60.98 29.25
C ARG A 185 -2.91 61.70 30.53
N ASN A 186 -2.15 60.98 31.36
CA ASN A 186 -1.60 61.57 32.59
C ASN A 186 -0.60 62.73 32.30
N ARG A 187 0.21 62.60 31.26
CA ARG A 187 1.11 63.72 30.82
C ARG A 187 0.30 64.89 30.32
N ALA A 188 -0.77 64.66 29.56
CA ALA A 188 -1.64 65.79 29.10
C ALA A 188 -2.34 66.53 30.27
N ILE A 189 -2.84 65.78 31.26
CA ILE A 189 -3.43 66.36 32.47
C ILE A 189 -2.43 67.13 33.26
N ARG A 190 -1.20 66.63 33.45
CA ARG A 190 -0.13 67.39 34.14
C ARG A 190 0.31 68.68 33.38
N ARG A 191 0.32 68.66 32.06
CA ARG A 191 0.60 69.86 31.24
C ARG A 191 -0.50 70.89 31.45
N ARG A 192 -1.76 70.55 31.34
CA ARG A 192 -2.90 71.46 31.59
C ARG A 192 -2.91 72.05 33.00
N ALA A 193 -2.52 71.24 34.02
CA ALA A 193 -2.40 71.72 35.40
C ALA A 193 -1.31 72.77 35.53
N ARG A 194 -0.13 72.58 34.91
CA ARG A 194 0.99 73.55 34.91
C ARG A 194 0.69 74.86 34.13
N GLU A 195 -0.11 74.74 33.06
CA GLU A 195 -0.57 75.96 32.31
C GLU A 195 -1.54 76.79 33.14
N ARG A 196 -2.47 76.18 33.88
CA ARG A 196 -3.37 76.87 34.82
C ARG A 196 -2.67 77.52 36.02
N GLU A 197 -1.53 76.97 36.44
CA GLU A 197 -0.72 77.53 37.54
C GLU A 197 0.13 78.72 37.09
N LYS A 198 0.41 78.84 35.80
CA LYS A 198 1.16 79.95 35.21
C LYS A 198 0.33 81.19 34.84
N ASP A 199 -0.99 81.00 34.67
CA ASP A 199 -1.95 82.07 34.43
C ASP A 199 -2.93 82.18 35.58
N PRO A 200 -2.55 82.87 36.69
CA PRO A 200 -3.38 83.05 37.88
C PRO A 200 -4.46 84.16 37.73
N PHE A 201 -4.55 84.83 36.56
CA PHE A 201 -5.44 85.96 36.32
C PHE A 201 -6.41 85.78 35.15
N ASN A 202 -6.94 84.51 34.93
CA ASN A 202 -8.06 84.35 34.03
C ASN A 202 -9.14 83.47 34.69
#